data_afeb066092faa746dcbf37d94fcec8bc
#
_entry.id   afeb066092faa746dcbf37d94fcec8bc
#
_cell.length_a   1.000
_cell.length_b   1.000
_cell.length_c   1.000
_cell.angle_alpha   90.00
_cell.angle_beta   90.00
_cell.angle_gamma   90.00
#
_symmetry.space_group_name_H-M   'P 1'
#
loop_
_entity.id
_entity.type
_entity.pdbx_description
1 polymer ?
#
loop_
_entity_poly.entity_id
_entity_poly.type
_entity_poly.pdbx_seq_one_letter_code
_entity_poly.pdbx_strand_id
1 'polypeptide(L)'
;RVGAVVFGDHAMTAIRPRRSKATVMQVLRTIETLNHDLRADALITDSGPQLNTALARALRLAGHDSLVVLISDGQGANDATTRLTAQLAAHNDMLCIHLYDPLRASPRAAIGNGAITDGRLQVAVDFGDPHLWDRISGDYRHEIAELKTIYRKLSAPLIPINTAEPVVDQIRSWIGSRPGGFATSRRRS
;
A
#
# COMPACT_ATOMS: atom_id res chain seq x y z
N ARG A 1 6.53 -1.40 21.37
CA ARG A 1 6.77 -2.70 20.71
C ARG A 1 6.58 -2.52 19.22
N VAL A 2 7.40 -3.20 18.40
CA VAL A 2 7.31 -3.17 16.94
C VAL A 2 7.17 -4.61 16.45
N GLY A 3 6.22 -4.84 15.56
CA GLY A 3 6.03 -6.08 14.80
C GLY A 3 5.68 -5.73 13.36
N ALA A 4 5.66 -6.69 12.48
CA ALA A 4 5.29 -6.48 11.08
C ALA A 4 4.70 -7.75 10.45
N VAL A 5 3.90 -7.53 9.42
CA VAL A 5 3.59 -8.53 8.40
C VAL A 5 4.14 -7.97 7.10
N VAL A 6 5.21 -8.58 6.60
CA VAL A 6 5.83 -8.23 5.32
C VAL A 6 5.36 -9.23 4.30
N PHE A 7 4.82 -8.76 3.18
CA PHE A 7 4.21 -9.61 2.17
C PHE A 7 4.53 -9.12 0.76
N GLY A 8 4.59 -10.04 -0.15
CA GLY A 8 4.70 -9.84 -1.60
C GLY A 8 3.85 -10.91 -2.29
N ASP A 9 3.99 -11.06 -3.59
CA ASP A 9 3.15 -11.97 -4.39
C ASP A 9 3.32 -13.45 -3.99
N HIS A 10 4.53 -13.83 -3.55
CA HIS A 10 4.89 -15.23 -3.31
C HIS A 10 5.30 -15.54 -1.87
N ALA A 11 5.50 -14.53 -1.05
CA ALA A 11 6.05 -14.71 0.29
C ALA A 11 5.35 -13.81 1.30
N MET A 12 5.19 -14.33 2.52
CA MET A 12 4.67 -13.57 3.64
C MET A 12 5.39 -13.97 4.93
N THR A 13 5.94 -12.99 5.61
CA THR A 13 6.62 -13.16 6.90
C THR A 13 5.93 -12.34 7.98
N ALA A 14 5.60 -12.98 9.09
CA ALA A 14 5.01 -12.33 10.25
C ALA A 14 6.01 -12.26 11.41
N ILE A 15 6.27 -11.06 11.89
CA ILE A 15 7.21 -10.78 12.98
C ILE A 15 6.40 -10.28 14.18
N ARG A 16 6.42 -11.04 15.27
CA ARG A 16 5.65 -10.72 16.48
C ARG A 16 6.13 -9.43 17.13
N PRO A 17 5.22 -8.59 17.68
CA PRO A 17 5.58 -7.35 18.35
C PRO A 17 6.49 -7.56 19.57
N ARG A 18 7.69 -6.99 19.54
CA ARG A 18 8.66 -7.02 20.65
C ARG A 18 9.25 -5.63 20.91
N ARG A 19 9.71 -5.39 22.13
CA ARG A 19 10.44 -4.17 22.51
C ARG A 19 11.94 -4.42 22.37
N SER A 20 12.43 -4.45 21.13
CA SER A 20 13.82 -4.80 20.83
C SER A 20 14.30 -4.13 19.56
N LYS A 21 15.51 -3.58 19.56
CA LYS A 21 16.19 -3.09 18.35
C LYS A 21 16.40 -4.23 17.35
N ALA A 22 16.66 -5.44 17.82
CA ALA A 22 16.84 -6.62 16.97
C ALA A 22 15.59 -6.91 16.15
N THR A 23 14.37 -6.72 16.71
CA THR A 23 13.12 -6.88 15.98
C THR A 23 12.96 -5.84 14.88
N VAL A 24 13.35 -4.59 15.12
CA VAL A 24 13.33 -3.54 14.08
C VAL A 24 14.29 -3.92 12.95
N MET A 25 15.50 -4.34 13.27
CA MET A 25 16.48 -4.80 12.27
C MET A 25 16.00 -6.02 11.51
N GLN A 26 15.29 -6.94 12.17
CA GLN A 26 14.67 -8.09 11.51
C GLN A 26 13.61 -7.64 10.49
N VAL A 27 12.75 -6.68 10.84
CA VAL A 27 11.75 -6.12 9.90
C VAL A 27 12.44 -5.53 8.66
N LEU A 28 13.46 -4.69 8.87
CA LEU A 28 14.18 -4.05 7.76
C LEU A 28 14.86 -5.07 6.85
N ARG A 29 15.54 -6.07 7.41
CA ARG A 29 16.16 -7.16 6.63
C ARG A 29 15.14 -7.98 5.86
N THR A 30 13.97 -8.26 6.46
CA THR A 30 12.91 -9.00 5.77
C THR A 30 12.38 -8.21 4.57
N ILE A 31 12.19 -6.88 4.71
CA ILE A 31 11.78 -6.01 3.62
C ILE A 31 12.86 -6.00 2.53
N GLU A 32 14.12 -5.83 2.91
CA GLU A 32 15.26 -5.83 1.99
C GLU A 32 15.34 -7.14 1.20
N THR A 33 15.26 -8.30 1.88
CA THR A 33 15.28 -9.61 1.22
C THR A 33 14.14 -9.74 0.21
N LEU A 34 12.89 -9.45 0.62
CA LEU A 34 11.75 -9.55 -0.29
C LEU A 34 11.86 -8.59 -1.47
N ASN A 35 12.45 -7.40 -1.24
CA ASN A 35 12.67 -6.45 -2.33
C ASN A 35 13.76 -6.91 -3.31
N HIS A 36 14.81 -7.57 -2.84
CA HIS A 36 15.84 -8.16 -3.70
C HIS A 36 15.35 -9.37 -4.49
N ASP A 37 14.34 -10.07 -3.96
CA ASP A 37 13.74 -11.22 -4.64
C ASP A 37 12.73 -10.81 -5.74
N LEU A 38 12.39 -9.52 -5.83
CA LEU A 38 11.55 -8.99 -6.91
C LEU A 38 12.28 -9.09 -8.25
N ARG A 39 11.66 -9.76 -9.20
CA ARG A 39 12.18 -9.95 -10.55
C ARG A 39 11.15 -9.51 -11.58
N ALA A 40 11.60 -8.73 -12.54
CA ALA A 40 10.73 -8.26 -13.63
C ALA A 40 10.25 -9.41 -14.55
N ASP A 41 11.00 -10.53 -14.55
CA ASP A 41 10.73 -11.74 -15.31
C ASP A 41 10.02 -12.84 -14.49
N ALA A 42 9.68 -12.57 -13.23
CA ALA A 42 8.95 -13.52 -12.42
C ALA A 42 7.55 -13.74 -13.00
N LEU A 43 7.24 -14.99 -13.29
CA LEU A 43 5.88 -15.37 -13.69
C LEU A 43 4.93 -15.01 -12.53
N ILE A 44 3.92 -14.22 -12.83
CA ILE A 44 2.84 -13.96 -11.89
C ILE A 44 2.14 -15.29 -11.63
N THR A 45 2.36 -15.85 -10.46
CA THR A 45 1.69 -17.08 -10.06
C THR A 45 0.26 -16.78 -9.61
N ASP A 46 -0.62 -17.80 -9.68
CA ASP A 46 -2.04 -17.71 -9.31
C ASP A 46 -2.29 -17.48 -7.80
N SER A 47 -1.27 -17.14 -7.02
CA SER A 47 -1.40 -16.95 -5.58
C SER A 47 -2.34 -15.82 -5.17
N GLY A 48 -2.78 -15.02 -6.12
CA GLY A 48 -3.70 -13.90 -5.88
C GLY A 48 -3.13 -12.83 -4.94
N PRO A 49 -3.81 -11.72 -4.78
CA PRO A 49 -3.34 -10.64 -3.94
C PRO A 49 -3.23 -11.05 -2.47
N GLN A 50 -2.06 -10.91 -1.88
CA GLN A 50 -1.79 -11.29 -0.50
C GLN A 50 -2.31 -10.27 0.55
N LEU A 51 -2.86 -9.14 0.11
CA LEU A 51 -3.29 -8.05 0.99
C LEU A 51 -4.27 -8.51 2.08
N ASN A 52 -5.32 -9.25 1.71
CA ASN A 52 -6.31 -9.72 2.69
C ASN A 52 -5.73 -10.74 3.66
N THR A 53 -4.83 -11.61 3.19
CA THR A 53 -4.13 -12.56 4.04
C THR A 53 -3.21 -11.85 5.03
N ALA A 54 -2.52 -10.79 4.58
CA ALA A 54 -1.67 -9.95 5.42
C ALA A 54 -2.48 -9.20 6.48
N LEU A 55 -3.62 -8.61 6.10
CA LEU A 55 -4.53 -7.92 7.03
C LEU A 55 -5.09 -8.88 8.08
N ALA A 56 -5.54 -10.07 7.68
CA ALA A 56 -6.00 -11.10 8.60
C ALA A 56 -4.89 -11.57 9.57
N ARG A 57 -3.64 -11.56 9.11
CA ARG A 57 -2.50 -11.89 9.95
C ARG A 57 -2.14 -10.74 10.90
N ALA A 58 -2.20 -9.50 10.41
CA ALA A 58 -2.02 -8.30 11.23
C ALA A 58 -3.07 -8.23 12.35
N LEU A 59 -4.34 -8.54 12.06
CA LEU A 59 -5.43 -8.59 13.05
C LEU A 59 -5.14 -9.56 14.19
N ARG A 60 -4.47 -10.70 13.91
CA ARG A 60 -4.07 -11.66 14.95
C ARG A 60 -2.85 -11.24 15.76
N LEU A 61 -2.02 -10.33 15.21
CA LEU A 61 -0.78 -9.86 15.85
C LEU A 61 -0.95 -8.54 16.57
N ALA A 62 -1.79 -7.66 16.04
CA ALA A 62 -2.13 -6.39 16.66
C ALA A 62 -3.04 -6.69 17.86
N GLY A 63 -2.61 -6.27 19.04
CA GLY A 63 -3.47 -6.23 20.22
C GLY A 63 -4.45 -5.05 20.11
N HIS A 64 -4.88 -4.56 21.27
CA HIS A 64 -5.62 -3.30 21.38
C HIS A 64 -4.64 -2.13 21.57
N ASP A 65 -5.08 -0.91 21.29
CA ASP A 65 -4.34 0.34 21.54
C ASP A 65 -2.96 0.39 20.82
N SER A 66 -2.91 -0.14 19.63
CA SER A 66 -1.73 -0.14 18.75
C SER A 66 -1.90 0.87 17.63
N LEU A 67 -0.80 1.39 17.10
CA LEU A 67 -0.79 2.03 15.80
C LEU A 67 -0.50 0.97 14.73
N VAL A 68 -1.46 0.77 13.84
CA VAL A 68 -1.31 -0.11 12.67
C VAL A 68 -1.03 0.75 11.44
N VAL A 69 0.14 0.58 10.84
CA VAL A 69 0.51 1.26 9.60
C VAL A 69 0.40 0.26 8.45
N LEU A 70 -0.54 0.50 7.54
CA LEU A 70 -0.66 -0.27 6.29
C LEU A 70 0.08 0.48 5.18
N ILE A 71 1.06 -0.18 4.56
CA ILE A 71 1.81 0.35 3.41
C ILE A 71 1.58 -0.60 2.25
N SER A 72 0.90 -0.13 1.21
CA SER A 72 0.52 -0.96 0.05
C SER A 72 0.16 -0.08 -1.15
N ASP A 73 0.23 -0.66 -2.33
CA ASP A 73 -0.33 -0.11 -3.57
C ASP A 73 -1.85 -0.32 -3.70
N GLY A 74 -2.43 -1.08 -2.77
CA GLY A 74 -3.88 -1.39 -2.76
C GLY A 74 -4.28 -2.50 -3.72
N GLN A 75 -3.36 -3.12 -4.44
CA GLN A 75 -3.69 -4.16 -5.41
C GLN A 75 -4.44 -5.32 -4.75
N GLY A 76 -5.56 -5.70 -5.37
CA GLY A 76 -6.45 -6.75 -4.87
C GLY A 76 -7.34 -6.34 -3.70
N ALA A 77 -7.44 -5.05 -3.40
CA ALA A 77 -8.39 -4.54 -2.42
C ALA A 77 -9.84 -4.86 -2.86
N ASN A 78 -10.66 -5.29 -1.91
CA ASN A 78 -12.06 -5.66 -2.12
C ASN A 78 -12.87 -5.53 -0.82
N ASP A 79 -14.10 -6.02 -0.81
CA ASP A 79 -14.96 -5.98 0.39
C ASP A 79 -14.35 -6.69 1.62
N ALA A 80 -13.54 -7.73 1.42
CA ALA A 80 -12.83 -8.38 2.53
C ALA A 80 -11.75 -7.45 3.10
N THR A 81 -11.04 -6.70 2.27
CA THR A 81 -10.10 -5.65 2.70
C THR A 81 -10.80 -4.62 3.58
N THR A 82 -11.95 -4.13 3.15
CA THR A 82 -12.75 -3.16 3.91
C THR A 82 -13.16 -3.72 5.27
N ARG A 83 -13.64 -4.96 5.33
CA ARG A 83 -14.04 -5.60 6.60
C ARG A 83 -12.85 -5.80 7.55
N LEU A 84 -11.72 -6.33 7.04
CA LEU A 84 -10.52 -6.57 7.85
C LEU A 84 -9.92 -5.26 8.38
N THR A 85 -9.89 -4.22 7.55
CA THR A 85 -9.41 -2.91 7.95
C THR A 85 -10.33 -2.29 9.01
N ALA A 86 -11.65 -2.46 8.86
CA ALA A 86 -12.61 -2.00 9.87
C ALA A 86 -12.42 -2.72 11.22
N GLN A 87 -12.16 -4.02 11.21
CA GLN A 87 -11.86 -4.78 12.43
C GLN A 87 -10.56 -4.32 13.10
N LEU A 88 -9.52 -4.01 12.32
CA LEU A 88 -8.28 -3.44 12.85
C LEU A 88 -8.53 -2.05 13.46
N ALA A 89 -9.25 -1.18 12.77
CA ALA A 89 -9.55 0.18 13.20
C ALA A 89 -10.48 0.24 14.43
N ALA A 90 -11.26 -0.80 14.70
CA ALA A 90 -12.17 -0.86 15.84
C ALA A 90 -11.45 -0.74 17.20
N HIS A 91 -10.22 -1.22 17.27
CA HIS A 91 -9.46 -1.28 18.53
C HIS A 91 -8.04 -0.70 18.42
N ASN A 92 -7.69 -0.09 17.28
CA ASN A 92 -6.35 0.42 17.00
C ASN A 92 -6.44 1.73 16.21
N ASP A 93 -5.44 2.58 16.37
CA ASP A 93 -5.24 3.68 15.43
C ASP A 93 -4.70 3.14 14.11
N MET A 94 -5.24 3.63 12.99
CA MET A 94 -4.77 3.22 11.68
C MET A 94 -4.21 4.38 10.88
N LEU A 95 -3.13 4.10 10.16
CA LEU A 95 -2.53 4.97 9.16
C LEU A 95 -2.32 4.16 7.88
N CYS A 96 -2.82 4.66 6.77
CA CYS A 96 -2.66 4.01 5.48
C CYS A 96 -1.75 4.84 4.58
N ILE A 97 -0.70 4.22 4.07
CA ILE A 97 0.22 4.80 3.09
C ILE A 97 -0.03 4.06 1.78
N HIS A 98 -0.53 4.81 0.79
CA HIS A 98 -0.77 4.28 -0.54
C HIS A 98 0.42 4.61 -1.44
N LEU A 99 1.10 3.56 -1.90
CA LEU A 99 2.21 3.68 -2.83
C LEU A 99 1.70 3.65 -4.27
N TYR A 100 2.18 4.55 -5.11
CA TYR A 100 1.78 4.57 -6.51
C TYR A 100 2.90 5.03 -7.44
N ASP A 101 2.85 4.53 -8.67
CA ASP A 101 3.67 5.04 -9.76
C ASP A 101 3.01 6.31 -10.34
N PRO A 102 3.70 7.46 -10.38
CA PRO A 102 3.14 8.69 -10.94
C PRO A 102 2.77 8.59 -12.42
N LEU A 103 3.32 7.63 -13.17
CA LEU A 103 2.89 7.36 -14.54
C LEU A 103 1.41 6.98 -14.62
N ARG A 104 0.87 6.30 -13.61
CA ARG A 104 -0.57 5.99 -13.54
C ARG A 104 -1.42 7.22 -13.28
N ALA A 105 -0.91 8.17 -12.50
CA ALA A 105 -1.63 9.38 -12.10
C ALA A 105 -1.57 10.49 -13.16
N SER A 106 -0.42 10.64 -13.78
CA SER A 106 -0.12 11.69 -14.78
C SER A 106 0.79 11.11 -15.85
N PRO A 107 0.23 10.42 -16.82
CA PRO A 107 1.01 9.82 -17.90
C PRO A 107 1.73 10.92 -18.67
N ARG A 108 3.03 10.79 -18.80
CA ARG A 108 3.78 11.58 -19.77
C ARG A 108 3.69 10.87 -21.10
N ALA A 109 3.33 11.59 -22.16
CA ALA A 109 3.31 11.05 -23.49
C ALA A 109 4.70 10.44 -23.80
N ALA A 110 4.79 9.13 -23.76
CA ALA A 110 5.90 8.41 -24.34
C ALA A 110 5.62 8.35 -25.85
N ILE A 111 6.66 8.41 -26.68
CA ILE A 111 6.52 8.37 -28.12
C ILE A 111 6.94 6.99 -28.58
N GLY A 112 6.12 6.32 -29.39
CA GLY A 112 6.44 5.08 -30.06
C GLY A 112 5.60 3.87 -29.65
N ASN A 113 5.80 2.79 -30.38
CA ASN A 113 5.14 1.51 -30.14
C ASN A 113 5.94 0.68 -29.14
N GLY A 114 5.25 -0.01 -28.25
CA GLY A 114 5.86 -0.91 -27.28
C GLY A 114 4.90 -2.01 -26.86
N ALA A 115 5.24 -2.71 -25.80
CA ALA A 115 4.40 -3.73 -25.24
C ALA A 115 4.28 -3.56 -23.71
N ILE A 116 3.07 -3.73 -23.20
CA ILE A 116 2.80 -3.85 -21.78
C ILE A 116 2.54 -5.33 -21.50
N THR A 117 3.14 -5.83 -20.42
CA THR A 117 2.93 -7.20 -19.98
C THR A 117 2.67 -7.26 -18.49
N ASP A 118 1.80 -8.18 -18.10
CA ASP A 118 1.58 -8.57 -16.70
C ASP A 118 2.30 -9.90 -16.36
N GLY A 119 3.20 -10.36 -17.25
CA GLY A 119 3.90 -11.63 -17.15
C GLY A 119 3.15 -12.83 -17.75
N ARG A 120 1.86 -12.69 -18.07
CA ARG A 120 1.02 -13.72 -18.73
C ARG A 120 0.54 -13.26 -20.09
N LEU A 121 0.06 -12.04 -20.16
CA LEU A 121 -0.43 -11.42 -21.37
C LEU A 121 0.51 -10.28 -21.77
N GLN A 122 0.87 -10.24 -23.04
CA GLN A 122 1.61 -9.15 -23.64
C GLN A 122 0.71 -8.47 -24.67
N VAL A 123 0.48 -7.17 -24.47
CA VAL A 123 -0.33 -6.35 -25.37
C VAL A 123 0.54 -5.30 -26.03
N ALA A 124 0.53 -5.29 -27.35
CA ALA A 124 1.17 -4.21 -28.12
C ALA A 124 0.36 -2.92 -27.93
N VAL A 125 1.03 -1.83 -27.62
CA VAL A 125 0.41 -0.53 -27.38
C VAL A 125 1.16 0.56 -28.13
N ASP A 126 0.41 1.55 -28.58
CA ASP A 126 0.97 2.81 -29.05
C ASP A 126 0.99 3.79 -27.86
N PHE A 127 2.17 4.07 -27.35
CA PHE A 127 2.35 5.03 -26.27
C PHE A 127 2.08 6.49 -26.69
N GLY A 128 1.96 6.75 -28.00
CA GLY A 128 1.51 8.02 -28.54
C GLY A 128 -0.01 8.21 -28.54
N ASP A 129 -0.79 7.15 -28.25
CA ASP A 129 -2.25 7.23 -28.19
C ASP A 129 -2.72 7.92 -26.89
N PRO A 130 -3.31 9.12 -26.96
CA PRO A 130 -3.84 9.82 -25.80
C PRO A 130 -4.96 9.03 -25.07
N HIS A 131 -5.74 8.23 -25.81
CA HIS A 131 -6.84 7.46 -25.23
C HIS A 131 -6.34 6.31 -24.33
N LEU A 132 -5.16 5.78 -24.62
CA LEU A 132 -4.53 4.80 -23.72
C LEU A 132 -4.28 5.43 -22.35
N TRP A 133 -3.68 6.59 -22.34
CA TRP A 133 -3.31 7.30 -21.11
C TRP A 133 -4.53 7.83 -20.35
N ASP A 134 -5.55 8.29 -21.05
CA ASP A 134 -6.81 8.70 -20.44
C ASP A 134 -7.49 7.54 -19.70
N ARG A 135 -7.47 6.33 -20.27
CA ARG A 135 -7.96 5.12 -19.59
C ARG A 135 -7.13 4.78 -18.37
N ILE A 136 -5.80 4.66 -18.51
CA ILE A 136 -4.91 4.32 -17.39
C ILE A 136 -5.08 5.30 -16.23
N SER A 137 -5.10 6.60 -16.51
CA SER A 137 -5.27 7.61 -15.47
C SER A 137 -6.70 7.68 -14.93
N GLY A 138 -7.68 7.34 -15.74
CA GLY A 138 -9.08 7.21 -15.34
C GLY A 138 -9.28 6.08 -14.34
N ASP A 139 -8.78 4.91 -14.65
CA ASP A 139 -8.84 3.72 -13.79
C ASP A 139 -8.12 3.99 -12.46
N TYR A 140 -6.94 4.60 -12.50
CA TYR A 140 -6.20 4.98 -11.30
C TYR A 140 -6.98 5.99 -10.43
N ARG A 141 -7.58 7.03 -11.05
CA ARG A 141 -8.39 8.01 -10.29
C ARG A 141 -9.59 7.36 -9.61
N HIS A 142 -10.22 6.40 -10.28
CA HIS A 142 -11.34 5.65 -9.73
C HIS A 142 -10.89 4.81 -8.52
N GLU A 143 -9.85 4.03 -8.67
CA GLU A 143 -9.23 3.21 -7.61
C GLU A 143 -8.90 4.05 -6.37
N ILE A 144 -8.23 5.18 -6.55
CA ILE A 144 -7.88 6.09 -5.46
C ILE A 144 -9.12 6.70 -4.79
N ALA A 145 -10.15 7.03 -5.55
CA ALA A 145 -11.40 7.57 -4.99
C ALA A 145 -12.11 6.54 -4.11
N GLU A 146 -12.11 5.27 -4.52
CA GLU A 146 -12.65 4.16 -3.73
C GLU A 146 -11.85 3.96 -2.44
N LEU A 147 -10.53 3.86 -2.52
CA LEU A 147 -9.65 3.73 -1.35
C LEU A 147 -9.83 4.90 -0.37
N LYS A 148 -9.86 6.15 -0.86
CA LYS A 148 -10.12 7.32 -0.02
C LYS A 148 -11.47 7.23 0.68
N THR A 149 -12.48 6.70 0.02
CA THR A 149 -13.82 6.55 0.60
C THR A 149 -13.82 5.50 1.71
N ILE A 150 -13.17 4.36 1.49
CA ILE A 150 -13.01 3.30 2.49
C ILE A 150 -12.30 3.83 3.73
N TYR A 151 -11.11 4.39 3.57
CA TYR A 151 -10.28 4.84 4.69
C TYR A 151 -10.89 6.04 5.44
N ARG A 152 -11.61 6.92 4.75
CA ARG A 152 -12.34 8.01 5.40
C ARG A 152 -13.45 7.50 6.33
N LYS A 153 -14.21 6.47 5.90
CA LYS A 153 -15.25 5.84 6.74
C LYS A 153 -14.65 5.19 7.99
N LEU A 154 -13.41 4.74 7.92
CA LEU A 154 -12.70 4.10 9.01
C LEU A 154 -11.93 5.09 9.90
N SER A 155 -12.04 6.41 9.65
CA SER A 155 -11.25 7.44 10.31
C SER A 155 -9.73 7.18 10.21
N ALA A 156 -9.30 6.43 9.21
CA ALA A 156 -7.90 6.11 8.93
C ALA A 156 -7.35 7.10 7.89
N PRO A 157 -6.35 7.93 8.24
CA PRO A 157 -5.73 8.81 7.24
C PRO A 157 -5.08 8.00 6.12
N LEU A 158 -5.29 8.45 4.88
CA LEU A 158 -4.61 7.93 3.71
C LEU A 158 -3.56 8.92 3.23
N ILE A 159 -2.30 8.49 3.20
CA ILE A 159 -1.16 9.25 2.70
C ILE A 159 -0.76 8.69 1.34
N PRO A 160 -0.98 9.41 0.24
CA PRO A 160 -0.44 8.99 -1.05
C PRO A 160 1.07 9.30 -1.11
N ILE A 161 1.86 8.32 -1.52
CA ILE A 161 3.31 8.43 -1.72
C ILE A 161 3.64 7.93 -3.12
N ASN A 162 4.22 8.80 -3.95
CA ASN A 162 4.68 8.39 -5.27
C ASN A 162 6.12 7.84 -5.21
N THR A 163 6.45 6.99 -6.19
CA THR A 163 7.77 6.32 -6.24
C THR A 163 8.87 7.16 -6.90
N ALA A 164 8.54 8.31 -7.49
CA ALA A 164 9.52 9.16 -8.21
C ALA A 164 10.15 10.24 -7.33
N GLU A 165 9.56 10.56 -6.20
CA GLU A 165 10.02 11.62 -5.31
C GLU A 165 10.54 11.07 -3.98
N PRO A 166 11.45 11.76 -3.29
CA PRO A 166 11.95 11.34 -1.99
C PRO A 166 10.82 11.19 -0.97
N VAL A 167 10.66 10.00 -0.40
CA VAL A 167 9.58 9.64 0.55
C VAL A 167 9.55 10.58 1.76
N VAL A 168 10.73 10.97 2.27
CA VAL A 168 10.84 11.82 3.46
C VAL A 168 10.20 13.20 3.23
N ASP A 169 10.39 13.77 2.04
CA ASP A 169 9.87 15.09 1.70
C ASP A 169 8.35 15.04 1.51
N GLN A 170 7.84 13.99 0.91
CA GLN A 170 6.40 13.75 0.76
C GLN A 170 5.71 13.60 2.12
N ILE A 171 6.29 12.83 3.04
CA ILE A 171 5.76 12.65 4.40
C ILE A 171 5.81 13.98 5.17
N ARG A 172 6.91 14.72 5.09
CA ARG A 172 7.04 16.06 5.74
C ARG A 172 5.99 17.03 5.23
N SER A 173 5.81 17.11 3.92
CA SER A 173 4.80 17.95 3.29
C SER A 173 3.40 17.58 3.77
N TRP A 174 3.09 16.28 3.84
CA TRP A 174 1.78 15.83 4.30
C TRP A 174 1.52 16.15 5.78
N ILE A 175 2.52 15.98 6.65
CA ILE A 175 2.42 16.34 8.07
C ILE A 175 2.26 17.86 8.23
N GLY A 176 3.04 18.65 7.47
CA GLY A 176 3.03 20.12 7.56
C GLY A 176 1.76 20.77 7.00
N SER A 177 1.05 20.11 6.09
CA SER A 177 -0.18 20.62 5.47
C SER A 177 -1.43 20.40 6.32
N ARG A 178 -1.35 19.66 7.43
CA ARG A 178 -2.49 19.43 8.34
C ARG A 178 -2.48 20.44 9.49
N PRO A 179 -3.47 21.33 9.59
CA PRO A 179 -3.67 22.11 10.79
C PRO A 179 -4.16 21.20 11.92
N GLY A 180 -3.31 20.97 12.92
CA GLY A 180 -3.59 20.12 14.08
C GLY A 180 -3.06 18.70 13.91
N GLY A 181 -1.89 18.45 14.50
CA GLY A 181 -1.21 17.16 14.50
C GLY A 181 -2.11 16.00 14.91
N PHE A 182 -1.60 14.76 14.83
CA PHE A 182 -2.27 13.54 15.25
C PHE A 182 -2.94 13.75 16.62
N ALA A 183 -4.19 14.20 16.61
CA ALA A 183 -5.01 14.20 17.82
C ALA A 183 -5.35 12.73 18.06
N THR A 184 -4.60 12.08 18.93
CA THR A 184 -4.99 10.81 19.51
C THR A 184 -6.36 11.04 20.13
N SER A 185 -7.40 10.49 19.52
CA SER A 185 -8.71 10.46 20.11
C SER A 185 -8.66 9.51 21.31
N ARG A 186 -8.18 10.01 22.45
CA ARG A 186 -8.41 9.35 23.73
C ARG A 186 -9.91 9.38 23.97
N ARG A 187 -10.61 8.35 23.54
CA ARG A 187 -11.92 8.04 24.10
C ARG A 187 -11.69 7.66 25.56
N ARG A 188 -11.93 8.64 26.45
CA ARG A 188 -12.16 8.36 27.86
C ARG A 188 -13.53 7.67 27.95
N SER A 189 -13.56 6.51 28.45
CA SER A 189 -14.71 5.92 29.15
C SER A 189 -14.23 5.44 30.50
#